data_c74881591afba001782c830cc8ebeafd
#
_entry.id   c74881591afba001782c830cc8ebeafd
#
_cell.length_a   1.000
_cell.length_b   1.000
_cell.length_c   1.000
_cell.angle_alpha   90.00
_cell.angle_beta   90.00
_cell.angle_gamma   90.00
#
_symmetry.space_group_name_H-M   'P 1'
#
loop_
_entity.id
_entity.type
_entity.pdbx_description
1 polymer ?
#
loop_
_entity_poly.entity_id
_entity_poly.type
_entity_poly.pdbx_seq_one_letter_code
_entity_poly.pdbx_strand_id
1 'polypeptide(L)'
;MLQIQFIGTLGADAEKKVATENGSKFTTFRAAHNDVWKDDAGNEHTHTIWVDCILNDHPNVADYLKQGTQVFVSGYPSLRVYSSPKDRCMKAGLTINVQRIELLGGRVDMVPRELIDENAQLHQVNKYYNIEGVKKECVMQDKRGNLYNVDKHGWVAPRTKQEENG
;
A
#
# COMPACT_ATOMS: atom_id res chain seq x y z
N MET A 1 14.14 19.81 0.56
CA MET A 1 13.30 18.62 0.85
C MET A 1 13.82 17.44 0.01
N LEU A 2 14.07 16.31 0.63
CA LEU A 2 14.49 15.09 -0.08
C LEU A 2 13.29 14.15 -0.17
N GLN A 3 12.84 13.89 -1.38
CA GLN A 3 11.72 13.02 -1.67
C GLN A 3 12.11 12.02 -2.76
N ILE A 4 11.66 10.79 -2.63
CA ILE A 4 11.87 9.74 -3.62
C ILE A 4 10.52 9.23 -4.14
N GLN A 5 10.51 8.85 -5.40
CA GLN A 5 9.37 8.23 -6.07
C GLN A 5 9.84 6.99 -6.82
N PHE A 6 9.07 5.92 -6.74
CA PHE A 6 9.38 4.71 -7.49
C PHE A 6 8.12 3.89 -7.77
N ILE A 7 8.22 3.04 -8.77
CA ILE A 7 7.27 1.96 -9.04
C ILE A 7 7.94 0.65 -8.67
N GLY A 8 7.24 -0.15 -7.87
CA GLY A 8 7.75 -1.45 -7.45
C GLY A 8 6.66 -2.48 -7.31
N THR A 9 7.07 -3.73 -7.15
CA THR A 9 6.18 -4.87 -6.94
C THR A 9 6.41 -5.46 -5.57
N LEU A 10 5.33 -5.70 -4.83
CA LEU A 10 5.43 -6.27 -3.49
C LEU A 10 5.96 -7.70 -3.53
N GLY A 11 6.98 -7.99 -2.71
CA GLY A 11 7.56 -9.31 -2.56
C GLY A 11 6.82 -10.22 -1.59
N ALA A 12 5.97 -9.64 -0.74
CA ALA A 12 5.12 -10.33 0.23
C ALA A 12 3.92 -9.45 0.57
N ASP A 13 2.93 -10.01 1.25
CA ASP A 13 1.79 -9.27 1.78
C ASP A 13 2.25 -8.22 2.79
N ALA A 14 1.60 -7.04 2.78
CA ALA A 14 1.85 -6.02 3.78
C ALA A 14 1.43 -6.46 5.18
N GLU A 15 2.14 -5.99 6.19
CA GLU A 15 1.89 -6.29 7.59
C GLU A 15 1.38 -5.05 8.34
N LYS A 16 0.27 -5.20 9.04
CA LYS A 16 -0.25 -4.19 9.96
C LYS A 16 0.48 -4.33 11.30
N LYS A 17 1.03 -3.24 11.82
CA LYS A 17 1.81 -3.21 13.06
C LYS A 17 1.29 -2.12 14.00
N VAL A 18 1.61 -2.28 15.28
CA VAL A 18 1.30 -1.30 16.32
C VAL A 18 2.61 -0.88 16.98
N ALA A 19 2.86 0.42 17.06
CA ALA A 19 4.02 0.95 17.75
C ALA A 19 3.90 0.75 19.27
N THR A 20 4.95 0.24 19.89
CA THR A 20 4.97 -0.07 21.34
C THR A 20 4.95 1.18 22.23
N GLU A 21 5.46 2.30 21.74
CA GLU A 21 5.62 3.52 22.51
C GLU A 21 4.31 4.30 22.67
N ASN A 22 3.50 4.38 21.62
CA ASN A 22 2.31 5.25 21.59
C ASN A 22 1.04 4.56 21.07
N GLY A 23 1.09 3.27 20.75
CA GLY A 23 -0.02 2.51 20.21
C GLY A 23 -0.45 2.90 18.79
N SER A 24 0.33 3.70 18.08
CA SER A 24 0.04 4.09 16.70
C SER A 24 0.05 2.89 15.76
N LYS A 25 -0.95 2.81 14.91
CA LYS A 25 -1.05 1.75 13.89
C LYS A 25 -0.35 2.21 12.62
N PHE A 26 0.43 1.32 12.04
CA PHE A 26 1.10 1.53 10.76
C PHE A 26 1.18 0.24 9.97
N THR A 27 1.41 0.38 8.67
CA THR A 27 1.57 -0.76 7.77
C THR A 27 2.97 -0.75 7.20
N THR A 28 3.60 -1.92 7.16
CA THR A 28 4.91 -2.08 6.51
C THR A 28 4.79 -3.03 5.34
N PHE A 29 5.50 -2.73 4.28
CA PHE A 29 5.63 -3.61 3.13
C PHE A 29 6.98 -3.43 2.47
N ARG A 30 7.37 -4.42 1.67
CA ARG A 30 8.62 -4.42 0.91
C ARG A 30 8.33 -4.55 -0.56
N ALA A 31 8.87 -3.64 -1.36
CA ALA A 31 8.69 -3.62 -2.80
C ALA A 31 10.02 -3.67 -3.54
N ALA A 32 10.04 -4.40 -4.64
CA ALA A 32 11.18 -4.50 -5.53
C ALA A 32 11.00 -3.56 -6.71
N HIS A 33 11.99 -2.72 -6.96
CA HIS A 33 12.15 -1.98 -8.21
C HIS A 33 13.21 -2.65 -9.06
N ASN A 34 12.88 -2.96 -10.31
CA ASN A 34 13.77 -3.62 -11.25
C ASN A 34 14.17 -2.66 -12.37
N ASP A 35 15.46 -2.40 -12.48
CA ASP A 35 16.05 -1.78 -13.65
C ASP A 35 16.57 -2.84 -14.61
N VAL A 36 16.15 -2.76 -15.86
CA VAL A 36 16.57 -3.67 -16.91
C VAL A 36 17.26 -2.86 -18.00
N TRP A 37 18.48 -3.25 -18.34
CA TRP A 37 19.23 -2.62 -19.44
C TRP A 37 19.96 -3.66 -20.26
N LYS A 38 20.36 -3.28 -21.46
CA LYS A 38 21.20 -4.08 -22.34
C LYS A 38 22.60 -3.48 -22.45
N ASP A 39 23.61 -4.34 -22.44
CA ASP A 39 24.98 -3.95 -22.72
C ASP A 39 25.23 -3.80 -24.24
N ASP A 40 26.41 -3.33 -24.61
CA ASP A 40 26.80 -3.12 -26.01
C ASP A 40 26.81 -4.44 -26.83
N ALA A 41 26.90 -5.57 -26.18
CA ALA A 41 26.82 -6.91 -26.80
C ALA A 41 25.37 -7.42 -26.93
N GLY A 42 24.37 -6.66 -26.44
CA GLY A 42 22.96 -7.00 -26.49
C GLY A 42 22.50 -7.94 -25.36
N ASN A 43 23.34 -8.22 -24.36
CA ASN A 43 22.94 -9.00 -23.18
C ASN A 43 22.06 -8.16 -22.24
N GLU A 44 20.99 -8.76 -21.74
CA GLU A 44 20.10 -8.13 -20.80
C GLU A 44 20.61 -8.31 -19.35
N HIS A 45 20.64 -7.22 -18.63
CA HIS A 45 21.02 -7.15 -17.22
C HIS A 45 19.85 -6.62 -16.39
N THR A 46 19.65 -7.18 -15.21
CA THR A 46 18.62 -6.74 -14.26
C THR A 46 19.27 -6.37 -12.93
N HIS A 47 18.96 -5.20 -12.43
CA HIS A 47 19.32 -4.78 -11.07
C HIS A 47 18.05 -4.57 -10.26
N THR A 48 17.94 -5.24 -9.14
CA THR A 48 16.79 -5.15 -8.24
C THR A 48 17.15 -4.35 -6.99
N ILE A 49 16.38 -3.30 -6.73
CA ILE A 49 16.46 -2.53 -5.50
C ILE A 49 15.26 -2.89 -4.63
N TRP A 50 15.52 -3.38 -3.44
CA TRP A 50 14.49 -3.65 -2.43
C TRP A 50 14.30 -2.43 -1.55
N VAL A 51 13.06 -1.99 -1.42
CA VAL A 51 12.68 -0.82 -0.66
C VAL A 51 11.72 -1.22 0.45
N ASP A 52 12.06 -0.91 1.69
CA ASP A 52 11.16 -1.07 2.83
C ASP A 52 10.29 0.18 2.96
N CYS A 53 8.99 0.02 3.03
CA CYS A 53 8.03 1.10 3.08
C CYS A 53 7.25 1.09 4.39
N ILE A 54 7.09 2.27 5.00
CA ILE A 54 6.29 2.48 6.19
C ILE A 54 5.14 3.42 5.83
N LEU A 55 3.93 2.93 5.98
CA LEU A 55 2.71 3.65 5.67
C LEU A 55 1.92 3.87 6.95
N ASN A 56 1.84 5.13 7.36
CA ASN A 56 1.08 5.53 8.53
C ASN A 56 -0.36 5.88 8.14
N ASP A 57 -1.30 5.56 9.03
CA ASP A 57 -2.65 6.11 9.00
C ASP A 57 -3.52 5.75 7.78
N HIS A 58 -3.23 4.61 7.11
CA HIS A 58 -4.00 4.10 5.97
C HIS A 58 -4.41 2.63 6.19
N PRO A 59 -5.32 2.34 7.14
CA PRO A 59 -5.61 0.95 7.56
C PRO A 59 -6.20 0.10 6.45
N ASN A 60 -7.01 0.68 5.57
CA ASN A 60 -7.72 -0.08 4.55
C ASN A 60 -6.84 -0.41 3.33
N VAL A 61 -5.84 0.41 3.01
CA VAL A 61 -4.98 0.13 1.86
C VAL A 61 -4.14 -1.14 2.05
N ALA A 62 -3.82 -1.48 3.30
CA ALA A 62 -3.05 -2.67 3.63
C ALA A 62 -3.70 -3.97 3.12
N ASP A 63 -5.02 -4.01 3.04
CA ASP A 63 -5.76 -5.19 2.58
C ASP A 63 -5.57 -5.45 1.07
N TYR A 64 -5.17 -4.43 0.32
CA TYR A 64 -4.86 -4.52 -1.11
C TYR A 64 -3.37 -4.71 -1.41
N LEU A 65 -2.51 -4.51 -0.43
CA LEU A 65 -1.06 -4.66 -0.57
C LEU A 65 -0.64 -6.12 -0.41
N LYS A 66 -0.94 -6.91 -1.42
CA LYS A 66 -0.62 -8.33 -1.49
C LYS A 66 0.62 -8.60 -2.33
N GLN A 67 1.24 -9.74 -2.11
CA GLN A 67 2.37 -10.20 -2.93
C GLN A 67 2.03 -10.10 -4.43
N GLY A 68 2.92 -9.54 -5.21
CA GLY A 68 2.76 -9.36 -6.64
C GLY A 68 2.00 -8.08 -7.05
N THR A 69 1.46 -7.32 -6.10
CA THR A 69 0.82 -6.03 -6.41
C THR A 69 1.85 -4.99 -6.82
N GLN A 70 1.61 -4.32 -7.93
CA GLN A 70 2.43 -3.20 -8.37
C GLN A 70 1.90 -1.89 -7.79
N VAL A 71 2.81 -1.10 -7.23
CA VAL A 71 2.50 0.18 -6.58
C VAL A 71 3.40 1.30 -7.07
N PHE A 72 2.84 2.50 -7.12
CA PHE A 72 3.60 3.74 -7.13
C PHE A 72 3.70 4.26 -5.71
N VAL A 73 4.90 4.59 -5.27
CA VAL A 73 5.17 5.11 -3.93
C VAL A 73 5.94 6.41 -4.03
N SER A 74 5.54 7.38 -3.24
CA SER A 74 6.26 8.64 -3.03
C SER A 74 6.39 8.91 -1.54
N GLY A 75 7.57 9.31 -1.08
CA GLY A 75 7.80 9.60 0.33
C GLY A 75 9.22 10.05 0.63
N TYR A 76 9.54 10.08 1.92
CA TYR A 76 10.82 10.55 2.43
C TYR A 76 11.75 9.37 2.68
N PRO A 77 12.95 9.35 2.05
CA PRO A 77 13.89 8.25 2.21
C PRO A 77 14.67 8.34 3.53
N SER A 78 14.99 7.17 4.07
CA SER A 78 15.92 6.99 5.17
C SER A 78 16.87 5.84 4.83
N LEU A 79 18.16 6.09 4.94
CA LEU A 79 19.18 5.08 4.71
C LEU A 79 19.62 4.48 6.05
N ARG A 80 19.72 3.17 6.08
CA ARG A 80 20.22 2.42 7.22
C ARG A 80 21.37 1.52 6.78
N VAL A 81 22.45 1.56 7.53
CA VAL A 81 23.55 0.60 7.38
C VAL A 81 23.45 -0.41 8.52
N TYR A 82 23.48 -1.68 8.18
CA TYR A 82 23.40 -2.76 9.16
C TYR A 82 24.39 -3.89 8.83
N SER A 83 24.81 -4.61 9.86
CA SER A 83 25.60 -5.82 9.69
C SER A 83 24.69 -7.00 9.37
N SER A 84 24.98 -7.69 8.27
CA SER A 84 24.29 -8.92 7.92
C SER A 84 25.04 -10.12 8.54
N PRO A 85 24.47 -10.79 9.55
CA PRO A 85 25.10 -11.97 10.14
C PRO A 85 25.27 -13.12 9.16
N LYS A 86 24.37 -13.19 8.16
CA LYS A 86 24.35 -14.24 7.16
C LYS A 86 25.50 -14.11 6.15
N ASP A 87 25.78 -12.87 5.72
CA ASP A 87 26.79 -12.60 4.70
C ASP A 87 28.10 -12.05 5.28
N ARG A 88 28.16 -11.81 6.60
CA ARG A 88 29.31 -11.23 7.32
C ARG A 88 29.81 -9.91 6.71
N CYS A 89 28.91 -9.11 6.16
CA CYS A 89 29.24 -7.82 5.58
C CYS A 89 28.25 -6.74 6.02
N MET A 90 28.65 -5.49 5.83
CA MET A 90 27.77 -4.33 6.01
C MET A 90 26.88 -4.18 4.79
N LYS A 91 25.58 -4.00 5.02
CA LYS A 91 24.59 -3.75 3.98
C LYS A 91 23.89 -2.43 4.21
N ALA A 92 23.49 -1.79 3.13
CA ALA A 92 22.65 -0.61 3.17
C ALA A 92 21.20 -0.99 2.86
N GLY A 93 20.28 -0.51 3.66
CA GLY A 93 18.84 -0.63 3.44
C GLY A 93 18.22 0.73 3.17
N LEU A 94 17.32 0.78 2.21
CA LEU A 94 16.51 1.96 1.92
C LEU A 94 15.11 1.78 2.52
N THR A 95 14.73 2.70 3.40
CA THR A 95 13.38 2.78 3.97
C THR A 95 12.72 4.07 3.51
N ILE A 96 11.46 3.99 3.13
CA ILE A 96 10.67 5.16 2.73
C ILE A 96 9.49 5.34 3.69
N ASN A 97 9.40 6.51 4.30
CA ASN A 97 8.17 6.96 4.96
C ASN A 97 7.20 7.44 3.88
N VAL A 98 6.18 6.64 3.62
CA VAL A 98 5.27 6.85 2.49
C VAL A 98 4.35 8.03 2.76
N GLN A 99 4.31 8.96 1.82
CA GLN A 99 3.38 10.10 1.81
C GLN A 99 2.22 9.86 0.84
N ARG A 100 2.50 9.19 -0.26
CA ARG A 100 1.51 8.85 -1.28
C ARG A 100 1.77 7.44 -1.80
N ILE A 101 0.70 6.67 -1.92
CA ILE A 101 0.70 5.34 -2.52
C ILE A 101 -0.45 5.22 -3.53
N GLU A 102 -0.17 4.60 -4.65
CA GLU A 102 -1.16 4.27 -5.67
C GLU A 102 -1.01 2.82 -6.10
N LEU A 103 -2.11 2.11 -6.20
CA LEU A 103 -2.14 0.74 -6.70
C LEU A 103 -2.21 0.78 -8.22
N LEU A 104 -1.22 0.22 -8.91
CA LEU A 104 -1.11 0.25 -10.37
C LEU A 104 -1.61 -1.02 -11.03
N GLY A 105 -1.73 -2.10 -10.29
CA GLY A 105 -2.24 -3.37 -10.76
C GLY A 105 -2.57 -4.27 -9.59
N GLY A 106 -3.56 -5.11 -9.76
CA GLY A 106 -4.04 -6.00 -8.72
C GLY A 106 -5.44 -6.51 -9.03
N ARG A 107 -5.97 -7.36 -8.17
CA ARG A 107 -7.33 -7.88 -8.31
C ARG A 107 -8.35 -6.76 -8.20
N VAL A 108 -9.00 -6.46 -9.31
CA VAL A 108 -9.96 -5.37 -9.47
C VAL A 108 -11.36 -5.73 -8.92
N ASP A 109 -11.59 -7.00 -8.54
CA ASP A 109 -12.92 -7.57 -8.37
C ASP A 109 -13.50 -7.46 -6.96
N MET A 110 -12.77 -6.83 -6.01
CA MET A 110 -13.17 -6.84 -4.60
C MET A 110 -13.95 -5.60 -4.16
N VAL A 111 -13.91 -4.51 -4.93
CA VAL A 111 -14.59 -3.25 -4.60
C VAL A 111 -15.36 -2.75 -5.80
N PRO A 112 -16.67 -2.48 -5.67
CA PRO A 112 -17.47 -1.90 -6.75
C PRO A 112 -17.04 -0.47 -7.05
N ARG A 113 -17.39 0.01 -8.24
CA ARG A 113 -17.07 1.38 -8.64
C ARG A 113 -17.97 2.44 -8.02
N GLU A 114 -19.06 2.02 -7.42
CA GLU A 114 -20.07 2.88 -6.81
C GLU A 114 -20.48 2.34 -5.45
N LEU A 115 -20.49 3.19 -4.45
CA LEU A 115 -20.97 2.89 -3.11
C LEU A 115 -22.00 3.94 -2.67
N ILE A 116 -22.89 3.53 -1.79
CA ILE A 116 -23.97 4.37 -1.25
C ILE A 116 -23.73 4.54 0.24
N ASP A 117 -23.76 5.77 0.73
CA ASP A 117 -23.63 6.10 2.13
C ASP A 117 -24.94 5.96 2.92
N GLU A 118 -24.89 6.20 4.22
CA GLU A 118 -26.07 6.16 5.11
C GLU A 118 -27.20 7.14 4.75
N ASN A 119 -26.87 8.19 3.99
CA ASN A 119 -27.83 9.19 3.51
C ASN A 119 -28.35 8.89 2.10
N ALA A 120 -28.10 7.67 1.59
CA ALA A 120 -28.45 7.25 0.23
C ALA A 120 -27.76 8.06 -0.90
N GLN A 121 -26.63 8.71 -0.59
CA GLN A 121 -25.81 9.40 -1.59
C GLN A 121 -24.84 8.45 -2.27
N LEU A 122 -24.73 8.58 -3.61
CA LEU A 122 -23.84 7.78 -4.42
C LEU A 122 -22.44 8.38 -4.46
N HIS A 123 -21.45 7.55 -4.19
CA HIS A 123 -20.03 7.89 -4.24
C HIS A 123 -19.30 7.06 -5.29
N GLN A 124 -18.47 7.71 -6.10
CA GLN A 124 -17.64 7.03 -7.09
C GLN A 124 -16.33 6.56 -6.46
N VAL A 125 -16.01 5.30 -6.61
CA VAL A 125 -14.74 4.71 -6.22
C VAL A 125 -13.79 4.78 -7.42
N ASN A 126 -12.67 5.47 -7.26
CA ASN A 126 -11.69 5.59 -8.33
C ASN A 126 -10.92 4.28 -8.57
N LYS A 127 -10.08 4.26 -9.62
CA LYS A 127 -9.26 3.08 -9.98
C LYS A 127 -8.27 2.63 -8.89
N TYR A 128 -8.03 3.46 -7.87
CA TYR A 128 -7.16 3.18 -6.73
C TYR A 128 -7.92 2.77 -5.47
N TYR A 129 -9.20 2.40 -5.59
CA TYR A 129 -10.09 2.02 -4.46
C TYR A 129 -10.27 3.13 -3.43
N ASN A 130 -10.32 4.37 -3.90
CA ASN A 130 -10.45 5.55 -3.07
C ASN A 130 -11.66 6.40 -3.48
N ILE A 131 -12.29 7.04 -2.50
CA ILE A 131 -13.37 8.00 -2.67
C ILE A 131 -12.84 9.39 -2.28
N GLU A 132 -12.83 10.31 -3.21
CA GLU A 132 -12.41 11.69 -2.95
C GLU A 132 -13.39 12.41 -2.02
N GLY A 133 -12.85 13.28 -1.16
CA GLY A 133 -13.63 14.14 -0.28
C GLY A 133 -14.10 13.50 1.03
N VAL A 134 -13.81 12.23 1.29
CA VAL A 134 -14.07 11.60 2.58
C VAL A 134 -13.10 12.14 3.62
N LYS A 135 -13.61 12.59 4.76
CA LYS A 135 -12.80 13.21 5.83
C LYS A 135 -12.89 12.45 7.16
N LYS A 136 -13.78 11.48 7.28
CA LYS A 136 -13.95 10.65 8.47
C LYS A 136 -14.29 9.22 8.07
N GLU A 137 -13.99 8.29 8.94
CA GLU A 137 -14.34 6.88 8.77
C GLU A 137 -15.86 6.72 8.65
N CYS A 138 -16.29 5.86 7.73
CA CYS A 138 -17.70 5.52 7.55
C CYS A 138 -17.85 4.12 6.95
N VAL A 139 -19.07 3.63 6.90
CA VAL A 139 -19.45 2.39 6.24
C VAL A 139 -20.36 2.74 5.08
N MET A 140 -20.10 2.18 3.93
CA MET A 140 -20.92 2.33 2.72
C MET A 140 -21.33 0.96 2.20
N GLN A 141 -22.34 0.91 1.36
CA GLN A 141 -22.84 -0.35 0.78
C GLN A 141 -22.87 -0.30 -0.74
N ASP A 142 -22.76 -1.46 -1.37
CA ASP A 142 -23.01 -1.59 -2.80
C ASP A 142 -24.51 -1.78 -3.11
N LYS A 143 -24.84 -1.88 -4.38
CA LYS A 143 -26.24 -2.13 -4.84
C LYS A 143 -26.83 -3.47 -4.39
N ARG A 144 -25.96 -4.41 -3.93
CA ARG A 144 -26.35 -5.73 -3.43
C ARG A 144 -26.48 -5.78 -1.92
N GLY A 145 -26.15 -4.67 -1.23
CA GLY A 145 -26.16 -4.57 0.23
C GLY A 145 -24.88 -5.05 0.92
N ASN A 146 -23.81 -5.38 0.18
CA ASN A 146 -22.53 -5.70 0.80
C ASN A 146 -21.91 -4.45 1.40
N LEU A 147 -21.31 -4.58 2.60
CA LEU A 147 -20.76 -3.48 3.36
C LEU A 147 -19.26 -3.33 3.15
N TYR A 148 -18.83 -2.08 3.12
CA TYR A 148 -17.44 -1.68 2.94
C TYR A 148 -17.05 -0.63 3.97
N ASN A 149 -15.85 -0.80 4.56
CA ASN A 149 -15.26 0.20 5.43
C ASN A 149 -14.53 1.24 4.58
N VAL A 150 -14.78 2.51 4.84
CA VAL A 150 -14.09 3.64 4.21
C VAL A 150 -13.36 4.41 5.30
N ASP A 151 -12.04 4.53 5.18
CA ASP A 151 -11.24 5.25 6.17
C ASP A 151 -11.33 6.79 5.99
N LYS A 152 -10.74 7.53 6.91
CA LYS A 152 -10.73 9.00 6.89
C LYS A 152 -10.05 9.63 5.67
N HIS A 153 -9.29 8.84 4.91
CA HIS A 153 -8.63 9.24 3.67
C HIS A 153 -9.38 8.79 2.42
N GLY A 154 -10.53 8.12 2.59
CA GLY A 154 -11.37 7.64 1.51
C GLY A 154 -10.99 6.26 0.95
N TRP A 155 -10.03 5.56 1.55
CA TRP A 155 -9.69 4.19 1.14
C TRP A 155 -10.79 3.21 1.50
N VAL A 156 -11.17 2.38 0.53
CA VAL A 156 -12.28 1.42 0.63
C VAL A 156 -11.74 0.01 0.83
N ALA A 157 -12.27 -0.71 1.80
CA ALA A 157 -11.97 -2.13 2.01
C ALA A 157 -13.25 -2.93 2.24
N PRO A 158 -13.36 -4.18 1.73
CA PRO A 158 -14.47 -5.06 2.05
C PRO A 158 -14.55 -5.30 3.55
N ARG A 159 -15.76 -5.28 4.11
CA ARG A 159 -15.99 -5.63 5.51
C ARG A 159 -15.96 -7.15 5.65
N THR A 160 -15.20 -7.66 6.61
CA THR A 160 -15.14 -9.10 6.86
C THR A 160 -16.36 -9.59 7.63
N LYS A 161 -16.75 -10.87 7.44
CA LYS A 161 -17.88 -11.47 8.17
C LYS A 161 -17.72 -11.45 9.70
N GLN A 162 -16.49 -11.34 10.21
CA GLN A 162 -16.22 -11.18 11.64
C GLN A 162 -16.59 -9.80 12.15
N GLU A 163 -16.51 -8.77 11.29
CA GLU A 163 -16.88 -7.39 11.62
C GLU A 163 -18.40 -7.15 11.51
N GLU A 164 -19.11 -7.99 10.72
CA GLU A 164 -20.58 -7.92 10.60
C GLU A 164 -21.32 -8.41 11.83
N ASN A 165 -20.71 -9.28 12.66
CA ASN A 165 -21.29 -9.91 13.84
C ASN A 165 -20.83 -9.27 15.16
N GLY A 166 -20.10 -8.16 15.09
CA GLY A 166 -19.54 -7.45 16.24
C GLY A 166 -20.26 -6.18 16.61
#